data_8b5beadfcacd7e99e4092ead7b4e0e0e
#
_entry.id   8b5beadfcacd7e99e4092ead7b4e0e0e
#
_cell.length_a   1.000
_cell.length_b   1.000
_cell.length_c   1.000
_cell.angle_alpha   90.00
_cell.angle_beta   90.00
_cell.angle_gamma   90.00
#
_symmetry.space_group_name_H-M   'P 1'
#
loop_
_entity.id
_entity.type
_entity.pdbx_description
1 polymer ?
#
loop_
_entity_poly.entity_id
_entity_poly.type
_entity_poly.pdbx_seq_one_letter_code
_entity_poly.pdbx_strand_id
1 'polypeptide(L)'
;MFRMALTVLFMFSLVFGYWPLTTAGETPPQEKLDVLLRKLEKDIAKVRGLEFKSPVVAKVIPRPAKAARNIQGYYSIKDKRLFLYDDLTSAYERGVLIHEMVHALQDQHFGLAKLHQESFGSDAELASAALVEGDATFTMIELLKKDQPRVAAMLDAPLEKAKNLQNAFLYAQGARYVKALKERGGWKAVNAAYRFPPRTTAAILHPGGVETIDLGPGKTYGEFGIIKMLAAHPETRAIAVDAAAGWQGDRFFTEEKQTYWVVAFASKENAKRFQQAMAKLEPDQYPGNKTVRTVLQSGERVYVLDAGEGLLKMQLDRLEGMPRMLIHTAGHKGIITLGQLMDRLLQADIICIGETHDSDLCHRVQLQIIKALFARDERFGVGMEMFQKPFQPALDQYLRRESSEEDVLKTTEYKKRWGYNWLLYRPIVEFCRKNGIPVAALNAPRELTQRISQVGFAKLKDEEKKQLGALDLHRKDHRDYWLERLAKMHGKSKVSAEQKERSYQVMAVWDDFMAASAANFQKERNLRRLVILAGSGHIERGFGIPLRTAERTGGQVLTVGIYPGKGPERKADETLTDFTIVVE
;
A
#
# COMPACT_ATOMS: atom_id res chain seq x y z
N MET A 1 21.79 -10.34 3.17
CA MET A 1 21.90 -10.35 4.64
C MET A 1 22.37 -8.98 5.12
N PHE A 2 21.47 -8.03 5.24
CA PHE A 2 21.79 -6.71 5.81
C PHE A 2 21.64 -6.79 7.33
N ARG A 3 22.77 -6.68 8.04
CA ARG A 3 22.81 -6.35 9.46
C ARG A 3 22.46 -4.86 9.58
N MET A 4 21.19 -4.52 9.73
CA MET A 4 20.84 -3.24 10.35
C MET A 4 21.04 -3.37 11.86
N ALA A 5 22.25 -3.10 12.34
CA ALA A 5 22.40 -2.56 13.67
C ALA A 5 21.77 -1.15 13.58
N LEU A 6 20.63 -0.93 14.23
CA LEU A 6 20.05 0.39 14.43
C LEU A 6 21.12 1.21 15.19
N THR A 7 21.79 2.10 14.47
CA THR A 7 22.92 2.85 14.98
C THR A 7 22.42 4.22 15.42
N VAL A 8 22.20 4.41 16.71
CA VAL A 8 21.92 5.73 17.32
C VAL A 8 23.13 6.63 17.08
N LEU A 9 23.04 7.54 16.14
CA LEU A 9 24.14 8.41 15.72
C LEU A 9 23.88 9.88 15.99
N PHE A 10 24.73 10.47 16.84
CA PHE A 10 25.27 11.84 16.77
C PHE A 10 24.47 13.09 17.14
N MET A 11 23.24 13.09 17.58
CA MET A 11 22.66 14.34 18.14
C MET A 11 22.85 14.47 19.66
N PHE A 12 23.31 13.45 20.33
CA PHE A 12 23.31 13.41 21.79
C PHE A 12 24.50 14.12 22.48
N SER A 13 25.61 14.30 21.81
CA SER A 13 26.82 14.81 22.46
C SER A 13 26.84 16.32 22.76
N LEU A 14 25.86 17.10 22.32
CA LEU A 14 25.84 18.56 22.54
C LEU A 14 24.74 19.06 23.49
N VAL A 15 23.83 18.22 23.97
CA VAL A 15 22.62 18.68 24.69
C VAL A 15 22.50 18.08 26.11
N PHE A 16 23.22 17.00 26.43
CA PHE A 16 23.02 16.27 27.69
C PHE A 16 24.05 16.58 28.75
N GLY A 17 23.57 17.08 29.87
CA GLY A 17 24.36 17.14 31.10
C GLY A 17 24.52 15.72 31.70
N TYR A 18 25.70 15.44 32.26
CA TYR A 18 26.03 14.17 32.90
C TYR A 18 25.19 13.93 34.16
N TRP A 19 24.57 12.75 34.26
CA TRP A 19 24.03 12.25 35.53
C TRP A 19 24.86 11.05 35.97
N PRO A 20 25.76 11.19 36.92
CA PRO A 20 26.66 10.12 37.32
C PRO A 20 25.90 9.04 38.07
N LEU A 21 25.92 7.81 37.55
CA LEU A 21 25.49 6.61 38.28
C LEU A 21 26.63 6.01 39.09
N THR A 22 27.88 6.35 38.75
CA THR A 22 29.10 5.91 39.44
C THR A 22 30.18 6.97 39.31
N THR A 23 31.26 6.87 40.10
CA THR A 23 32.52 7.58 39.88
C THR A 23 33.13 7.14 38.56
N ALA A 24 33.72 8.08 37.82
CA ALA A 24 34.27 7.83 36.48
C ALA A 24 35.16 6.56 36.45
N GLY A 25 34.77 5.58 35.63
CA GLY A 25 35.58 4.39 35.31
C GLY A 25 35.03 3.03 35.74
N GLU A 26 33.93 2.94 36.48
CA GLU A 26 33.36 1.63 36.87
C GLU A 26 32.02 1.32 36.20
N THR A 27 31.92 0.13 35.60
CA THR A 27 30.66 -0.43 35.15
C THR A 27 29.74 -0.65 36.37
N PRO A 28 28.47 -0.16 36.37
CA PRO A 28 27.58 -0.36 37.50
C PRO A 28 27.34 -1.86 37.72
N PRO A 29 27.30 -2.32 38.99
CA PRO A 29 26.88 -3.69 39.28
C PRO A 29 25.52 -4.00 38.62
N GLN A 30 25.36 -5.21 38.10
CA GLN A 30 24.11 -5.65 37.39
C GLN A 30 22.86 -5.35 38.24
N GLU A 31 22.89 -5.56 39.52
CA GLU A 31 21.78 -5.29 40.46
C GLU A 31 21.35 -3.82 40.42
N LYS A 32 22.29 -2.88 40.42
CA LYS A 32 21.97 -1.44 40.31
C LYS A 32 21.37 -1.08 38.96
N LEU A 33 21.83 -1.72 37.87
CA LEU A 33 21.28 -1.56 36.54
C LEU A 33 19.85 -2.07 36.49
N ASP A 34 19.59 -3.25 37.06
CA ASP A 34 18.25 -3.85 37.07
C ASP A 34 17.23 -2.99 37.85
N VAL A 35 17.64 -2.42 38.99
CA VAL A 35 16.80 -1.47 39.76
C VAL A 35 16.46 -0.24 38.91
N LEU A 36 17.46 0.33 38.20
CA LEU A 36 17.24 1.47 37.29
C LEU A 36 16.27 1.14 36.17
N LEU A 37 16.43 -0.02 35.54
CA LEU A 37 15.55 -0.45 34.46
C LEU A 37 14.10 -0.58 34.95
N ARG A 38 13.86 -1.21 36.13
CA ARG A 38 12.51 -1.30 36.73
C ARG A 38 11.89 0.07 37.01
N LYS A 39 12.69 1.07 37.41
CA LYS A 39 12.22 2.44 37.58
C LYS A 39 11.84 3.08 36.22
N LEU A 40 12.73 2.95 35.24
CA LEU A 40 12.50 3.53 33.91
C LEU A 40 11.30 2.88 33.21
N GLU A 41 11.06 1.57 33.37
CA GLU A 41 9.85 0.91 32.85
C GLU A 41 8.56 1.60 33.33
N LYS A 42 8.48 1.89 34.63
CA LYS A 42 7.29 2.58 35.20
C LYS A 42 7.15 4.00 34.65
N ASP A 43 8.27 4.73 34.54
CA ASP A 43 8.26 6.11 34.03
C ASP A 43 7.86 6.14 32.55
N ILE A 44 8.40 5.24 31.73
CA ILE A 44 8.09 5.08 30.30
C ILE A 44 6.62 4.67 30.13
N ALA A 45 6.16 3.66 30.86
CA ALA A 45 4.78 3.19 30.78
C ALA A 45 3.78 4.32 31.06
N LYS A 46 4.03 5.11 32.09
CA LYS A 46 3.20 6.27 32.45
C LYS A 46 3.13 7.32 31.36
N VAL A 47 4.24 7.61 30.69
CA VAL A 47 4.29 8.62 29.62
C VAL A 47 3.72 8.08 28.30
N ARG A 48 4.11 6.84 27.94
CA ARG A 48 3.72 6.24 26.65
C ARG A 48 2.32 5.64 26.65
N GLY A 49 1.75 5.40 27.84
CA GLY A 49 0.42 4.79 27.98
C GLY A 49 0.37 3.32 27.56
N LEU A 50 1.48 2.60 27.73
CA LEU A 50 1.61 1.17 27.48
C LEU A 50 2.44 0.53 28.57
N GLU A 51 1.95 -0.58 29.15
CA GLU A 51 2.71 -1.35 30.14
C GLU A 51 3.66 -2.34 29.47
N PHE A 52 4.84 -2.55 30.06
CA PHE A 52 5.74 -3.61 29.59
C PHE A 52 5.12 -4.98 29.86
N LYS A 53 5.02 -5.83 28.85
CA LYS A 53 4.49 -7.21 28.97
C LYS A 53 5.47 -8.15 29.67
N SER A 54 6.76 -7.84 29.59
CA SER A 54 7.84 -8.53 30.26
C SER A 54 8.93 -7.55 30.65
N PRO A 55 9.70 -7.81 31.74
CA PRO A 55 10.81 -6.97 32.14
C PRO A 55 11.88 -6.85 31.06
N VAL A 56 12.42 -5.64 30.87
CA VAL A 56 13.57 -5.42 29.99
C VAL A 56 14.82 -5.99 30.63
N VAL A 57 15.51 -6.87 29.93
CA VAL A 57 16.78 -7.45 30.37
C VAL A 57 17.92 -6.76 29.65
N ALA A 58 18.86 -6.21 30.37
CA ALA A 58 20.10 -5.65 29.84
C ALA A 58 21.30 -6.57 30.07
N LYS A 59 22.23 -6.56 29.11
CA LYS A 59 23.52 -7.25 29.20
C LYS A 59 24.62 -6.27 28.84
N VAL A 60 25.60 -6.14 29.74
CA VAL A 60 26.84 -5.42 29.45
C VAL A 60 27.76 -6.32 28.65
N ILE A 61 28.32 -5.80 27.55
CA ILE A 61 29.18 -6.52 26.62
C ILE A 61 30.42 -5.68 26.26
N PRO A 62 31.57 -6.30 25.94
CA PRO A 62 32.71 -5.59 25.40
C PRO A 62 32.37 -4.83 24.12
N ARG A 63 32.88 -3.61 23.98
CA ARG A 63 32.68 -2.84 22.74
C ARG A 63 33.42 -3.50 21.58
N PRO A 64 32.72 -3.87 20.49
CA PRO A 64 33.40 -4.35 19.29
C PRO A 64 34.30 -3.29 18.66
N ALA A 65 35.48 -3.69 18.18
CA ALA A 65 36.48 -2.76 17.61
C ALA A 65 35.92 -1.91 16.41
N LYS A 66 34.91 -2.41 15.73
CA LYS A 66 34.22 -1.69 14.62
C LYS A 66 33.02 -0.88 15.06
N ALA A 67 32.62 -0.93 16.33
CA ALA A 67 31.49 -0.15 16.82
C ALA A 67 31.88 1.34 16.91
N ALA A 68 31.02 2.21 16.42
CA ALA A 68 31.24 3.64 16.51
C ALA A 68 31.26 4.08 17.99
N ARG A 69 32.23 4.95 18.39
CA ARG A 69 32.42 5.37 19.79
C ARG A 69 31.23 6.08 20.42
N ASN A 70 30.37 6.63 19.59
CA ASN A 70 29.15 7.35 20.01
C ASN A 70 27.92 6.44 20.24
N ILE A 71 28.02 5.14 19.96
CA ILE A 71 26.96 4.17 20.27
C ILE A 71 27.23 3.64 21.68
N GLN A 72 26.30 3.86 22.60
CA GLN A 72 26.44 3.42 24.00
C GLN A 72 25.79 2.06 24.26
N GLY A 73 24.80 1.70 23.44
CA GLY A 73 24.06 0.44 23.51
C GLY A 73 23.03 0.34 22.40
N TYR A 74 22.28 -0.75 22.39
CA TYR A 74 21.20 -0.98 21.44
C TYR A 74 20.23 -2.05 21.93
N TYR A 75 18.96 -1.97 21.54
CA TYR A 75 17.99 -3.05 21.70
C TYR A 75 18.09 -4.05 20.55
N SER A 76 18.27 -5.33 20.87
CA SER A 76 18.27 -6.40 19.87
C SER A 76 16.87 -7.00 19.73
N ILE A 77 16.23 -6.76 18.57
CA ILE A 77 14.92 -7.35 18.23
C ILE A 77 15.01 -8.88 18.20
N LYS A 78 16.15 -9.44 17.77
CA LYS A 78 16.37 -10.89 17.73
C LYS A 78 16.48 -11.51 19.12
N ASP A 79 17.28 -10.90 19.99
CA ASP A 79 17.60 -11.47 21.31
C ASP A 79 16.62 -10.99 22.38
N LYS A 80 15.74 -10.03 22.07
CA LYS A 80 14.79 -9.37 22.99
C LYS A 80 15.47 -8.80 24.22
N ARG A 81 16.66 -8.21 24.01
CA ARG A 81 17.54 -7.68 25.07
C ARG A 81 18.15 -6.36 24.70
N LEU A 82 18.42 -5.59 25.73
CA LEU A 82 19.25 -4.39 25.65
C LEU A 82 20.72 -4.79 25.84
N PHE A 83 21.59 -4.38 24.91
CA PHE A 83 23.04 -4.52 25.01
C PHE A 83 23.67 -3.17 25.28
N LEU A 84 24.51 -3.09 26.29
CA LEU A 84 25.25 -1.90 26.70
C LEU A 84 26.74 -2.19 26.62
N TYR A 85 27.52 -1.22 26.17
CA TYR A 85 28.97 -1.42 26.07
C TYR A 85 29.67 -1.16 27.41
N ASP A 86 30.74 -1.93 27.72
CA ASP A 86 31.45 -1.92 28.97
C ASP A 86 32.46 -0.75 29.14
N ASP A 87 32.78 -0.08 28.04
CA ASP A 87 33.70 1.07 28.02
C ASP A 87 33.03 2.42 28.28
N LEU A 88 31.84 2.41 28.83
CA LEU A 88 31.12 3.61 29.23
C LEU A 88 31.80 4.24 30.45
N THR A 89 32.61 5.26 30.20
CA THR A 89 33.40 5.96 31.22
C THR A 89 32.64 7.01 32.02
N SER A 90 31.41 7.29 31.65
CA SER A 90 30.51 8.20 32.35
C SER A 90 29.09 7.70 32.23
N ALA A 91 28.32 7.97 33.27
CA ALA A 91 26.91 7.61 33.41
C ALA A 91 26.19 7.31 32.10
N TYR A 92 25.51 6.15 32.03
CA TYR A 92 24.57 5.86 30.98
C TYR A 92 23.69 7.08 30.77
N GLU A 93 23.81 7.74 29.62
CA GLU A 93 22.96 8.88 29.34
C GLU A 93 21.53 8.39 29.44
N ARG A 94 20.82 8.84 30.46
CA ARG A 94 19.44 8.42 30.77
C ARG A 94 18.56 8.46 29.53
N GLY A 95 18.83 9.42 28.63
CA GLY A 95 18.14 9.52 27.35
C GLY A 95 18.29 8.31 26.45
N VAL A 96 19.52 7.78 26.31
CA VAL A 96 19.80 6.58 25.50
C VAL A 96 19.10 5.35 26.08
N LEU A 97 19.19 5.15 27.39
CA LEU A 97 18.48 4.04 28.05
C LEU A 97 16.97 4.11 27.82
N ILE A 98 16.36 5.28 27.99
CA ILE A 98 14.94 5.49 27.75
C ILE A 98 14.60 5.15 26.29
N HIS A 99 15.39 5.65 25.33
CA HIS A 99 15.16 5.42 23.91
C HIS A 99 15.17 3.91 23.57
N GLU A 100 16.21 3.20 23.99
CA GLU A 100 16.36 1.77 23.72
C GLU A 100 15.31 0.91 24.48
N MET A 101 14.89 1.33 25.66
CA MET A 101 13.81 0.68 26.39
C MET A 101 12.45 0.90 25.73
N VAL A 102 12.24 2.04 25.07
CA VAL A 102 11.02 2.25 24.27
C VAL A 102 11.00 1.30 23.07
N HIS A 103 12.14 0.99 22.44
CA HIS A 103 12.18 -0.05 21.42
C HIS A 103 11.78 -1.44 21.96
N ALA A 104 12.18 -1.78 23.19
CA ALA A 104 11.70 -3.00 23.84
C ALA A 104 10.18 -2.98 24.05
N LEU A 105 9.62 -1.85 24.48
CA LEU A 105 8.16 -1.68 24.64
C LEU A 105 7.43 -1.81 23.30
N GLN A 106 7.92 -1.14 22.26
CA GLN A 106 7.37 -1.20 20.89
C GLN A 106 7.38 -2.64 20.36
N ASP A 107 8.48 -3.35 20.55
CA ASP A 107 8.61 -4.74 20.09
C ASP A 107 7.66 -5.68 20.83
N GLN A 108 7.49 -5.50 22.14
CA GLN A 108 6.54 -6.28 22.94
C GLN A 108 5.07 -6.06 22.52
N HIS A 109 4.72 -4.89 22.01
CA HIS A 109 3.35 -4.54 21.65
C HIS A 109 3.05 -4.70 20.16
N PHE A 110 4.01 -4.41 19.30
CA PHE A 110 3.77 -4.27 17.85
C PHE A 110 4.59 -5.25 17.01
N GLY A 111 5.61 -5.90 17.58
CA GLY A 111 6.44 -6.87 16.86
C GLY A 111 7.29 -6.22 15.76
N LEU A 112 8.36 -5.51 16.14
CA LEU A 112 9.19 -4.73 15.21
C LEU A 112 9.77 -5.55 14.06
N ALA A 113 10.07 -6.84 14.26
CA ALA A 113 10.52 -7.72 13.19
C ALA A 113 9.49 -7.86 12.07
N LYS A 114 8.20 -7.97 12.43
CA LYS A 114 7.09 -8.05 11.47
C LYS A 114 6.90 -6.73 10.74
N LEU A 115 6.98 -5.61 11.46
CA LEU A 115 6.87 -4.28 10.85
C LEU A 115 7.92 -4.06 9.76
N HIS A 116 9.17 -4.51 9.98
CA HIS A 116 10.22 -4.46 8.96
C HIS A 116 9.96 -5.35 7.74
N GLN A 117 9.37 -6.53 7.95
CA GLN A 117 9.01 -7.43 6.84
C GLN A 117 7.85 -6.92 6.00
N GLU A 118 6.92 -6.18 6.59
CA GLU A 118 5.74 -5.63 5.92
C GLU A 118 6.00 -4.30 5.20
N SER A 119 7.18 -3.69 5.42
CA SER A 119 7.57 -2.43 4.78
C SER A 119 8.33 -2.72 3.49
N PHE A 120 7.63 -2.74 2.35
CA PHE A 120 8.24 -2.99 1.05
C PHE A 120 8.67 -1.69 0.36
N GLY A 121 9.94 -1.67 -0.08
CA GLY A 121 10.54 -0.56 -0.83
C GLY A 121 11.25 0.46 0.07
N SER A 122 12.24 1.14 -0.49
CA SER A 122 13.12 2.05 0.23
C SER A 122 12.40 3.22 0.92
N ASP A 123 11.34 3.75 0.32
CA ASP A 123 10.57 4.87 0.87
C ASP A 123 9.69 4.43 2.06
N ALA A 124 8.98 3.31 1.91
CA ALA A 124 8.16 2.74 2.99
C ALA A 124 8.99 2.25 4.18
N GLU A 125 10.16 1.64 3.93
CA GLU A 125 11.09 1.24 4.98
C GLU A 125 11.58 2.43 5.80
N LEU A 126 11.96 3.52 5.12
CA LEU A 126 12.40 4.75 5.79
C LEU A 126 11.26 5.40 6.57
N ALA A 127 10.05 5.43 6.03
CA ALA A 127 8.88 5.97 6.71
C ALA A 127 8.53 5.16 7.97
N SER A 128 8.54 3.83 7.88
CA SER A 128 8.31 2.95 9.03
C SER A 128 9.42 3.06 10.09
N ALA A 129 10.68 3.17 9.66
CA ALA A 129 11.79 3.41 10.57
C ALA A 129 11.64 4.76 11.29
N ALA A 130 11.20 5.82 10.59
CA ALA A 130 10.96 7.13 11.19
C ALA A 130 9.80 7.11 12.20
N LEU A 131 8.78 6.27 12.01
CA LEU A 131 7.74 6.05 13.04
C LEU A 131 8.35 5.42 14.31
N VAL A 132 9.15 4.36 14.16
CA VAL A 132 9.74 3.63 15.29
C VAL A 132 10.73 4.50 16.06
N GLU A 133 11.68 5.10 15.36
CA GLU A 133 12.69 5.99 15.96
C GLU A 133 12.06 7.27 16.53
N GLY A 134 11.08 7.79 15.82
CA GLY A 134 10.33 8.97 16.23
C GLY A 134 9.54 8.77 17.52
N ASP A 135 8.89 7.63 17.70
CA ASP A 135 8.14 7.31 18.93
C ASP A 135 9.10 7.13 20.12
N ALA A 136 10.22 6.46 19.93
CA ALA A 136 11.25 6.34 20.97
C ALA A 136 11.82 7.71 21.34
N THR A 137 12.15 8.54 20.35
CA THR A 137 12.66 9.90 20.55
C THR A 137 11.64 10.81 21.23
N PHE A 138 10.39 10.80 20.76
CA PHE A 138 9.34 11.64 21.34
C PHE A 138 9.03 11.24 22.78
N THR A 139 8.94 9.95 23.09
CA THR A 139 8.73 9.45 24.46
C THR A 139 9.88 9.84 25.38
N MET A 140 11.12 9.74 24.91
CA MET A 140 12.32 10.21 25.63
C MET A 140 12.24 11.72 25.91
N ILE A 141 11.90 12.53 24.92
CA ILE A 141 11.74 13.98 25.08
C ILE A 141 10.67 14.30 26.13
N GLU A 142 9.51 13.65 26.08
CA GLU A 142 8.43 13.85 27.06
C GLU A 142 8.86 13.54 28.50
N LEU A 143 9.71 12.54 28.69
CA LEU A 143 10.26 12.19 30.00
C LEU A 143 11.32 13.17 30.50
N LEU A 144 12.16 13.67 29.60
CA LEU A 144 13.33 14.46 29.97
C LEU A 144 13.10 15.97 29.97
N LYS A 145 12.09 16.49 29.24
CA LYS A 145 11.90 17.93 29.02
C LYS A 145 11.74 18.78 30.29
N LYS A 146 11.30 18.18 31.40
CA LYS A 146 11.19 18.88 32.70
C LYS A 146 12.56 19.14 33.32
N ASP A 147 13.43 18.14 33.27
CA ASP A 147 14.77 18.19 33.86
C ASP A 147 15.80 18.78 32.90
N GLN A 148 15.55 18.60 31.61
CA GLN A 148 16.43 19.01 30.51
C GLN A 148 15.62 19.71 29.38
N PRO A 149 15.20 20.98 29.55
CA PRO A 149 14.33 21.66 28.58
C PRO A 149 14.91 21.74 27.16
N ARG A 150 16.23 21.72 27.02
CA ARG A 150 16.92 21.76 25.72
C ARG A 150 16.61 20.57 24.82
N VAL A 151 16.21 19.41 25.37
CA VAL A 151 15.85 18.24 24.54
C VAL A 151 14.63 18.52 23.67
N ALA A 152 13.72 19.37 24.10
CA ALA A 152 12.55 19.76 23.32
C ALA A 152 12.91 20.50 22.03
N ALA A 153 14.04 21.22 21.99
CA ALA A 153 14.53 21.91 20.81
C ALA A 153 14.88 20.95 19.65
N MET A 154 15.04 19.65 19.90
CA MET A 154 15.21 18.65 18.84
C MET A 154 13.99 18.59 17.90
N LEU A 155 12.79 18.87 18.43
CA LEU A 155 11.56 18.90 17.62
C LEU A 155 11.52 20.09 16.68
N ASP A 156 12.25 21.17 16.97
CA ASP A 156 12.20 22.41 16.18
C ASP A 156 13.38 22.54 15.21
N ALA A 157 14.30 21.56 15.20
CA ALA A 157 15.48 21.59 14.34
C ALA A 157 15.08 21.45 12.85
N PRO A 158 15.38 22.44 11.99
CA PRO A 158 15.00 22.37 10.58
C PRO A 158 15.88 21.35 9.83
N LEU A 159 15.23 20.58 8.94
CA LEU A 159 15.88 19.48 8.21
C LEU A 159 17.06 19.96 7.34
N GLU A 160 16.88 21.09 6.68
CA GLU A 160 17.88 21.70 5.79
C GLU A 160 19.18 22.12 6.49
N LYS A 161 19.13 22.34 7.80
CA LYS A 161 20.32 22.69 8.62
C LYS A 161 21.02 21.48 9.23
N ALA A 162 20.49 20.28 9.01
CA ALA A 162 21.02 19.07 9.62
C ALA A 162 22.36 18.65 9.02
N LYS A 163 23.36 18.40 9.85
CA LYS A 163 24.64 17.83 9.43
C LYS A 163 24.49 16.39 8.91
N ASN A 164 23.59 15.63 9.50
CA ASN A 164 23.21 14.29 9.07
C ASN A 164 21.70 14.24 8.81
N LEU A 165 21.34 14.32 7.53
CA LEU A 165 19.95 14.33 7.09
C LEU A 165 19.19 13.08 7.50
N GLN A 166 19.80 11.89 7.38
CA GLN A 166 19.13 10.63 7.70
C GLN A 166 18.74 10.55 9.17
N ASN A 167 19.65 10.95 10.07
CA ASN A 167 19.35 10.99 11.50
C ASN A 167 18.29 12.05 11.81
N ALA A 168 18.40 13.24 11.23
CA ALA A 168 17.40 14.28 11.42
C ALA A 168 16.01 13.82 10.95
N PHE A 169 15.94 13.08 9.85
CA PHE A 169 14.68 12.51 9.36
C PHE A 169 14.13 11.45 10.32
N LEU A 170 14.93 10.46 10.69
CA LEU A 170 14.46 9.35 11.53
C LEU A 170 14.03 9.83 12.91
N TYR A 171 14.87 10.63 13.58
CA TYR A 171 14.64 11.03 14.96
C TYR A 171 13.79 12.29 15.09
N ALA A 172 14.20 13.41 14.50
CA ALA A 172 13.51 14.69 14.68
C ALA A 172 12.20 14.75 13.89
N GLN A 173 12.20 14.42 12.59
CA GLN A 173 10.98 14.42 11.80
C GLN A 173 10.02 13.30 12.22
N GLY A 174 10.56 12.11 12.53
CA GLY A 174 9.78 11.01 13.12
C GLY A 174 9.10 11.42 14.42
N ALA A 175 9.81 12.09 15.35
CA ALA A 175 9.23 12.57 16.60
C ALA A 175 8.17 13.66 16.39
N ARG A 176 8.34 14.56 15.41
CA ARG A 176 7.30 15.52 15.00
C ARG A 176 6.06 14.81 14.48
N TYR A 177 6.24 13.79 13.67
CA TYR A 177 5.13 12.97 13.17
C TYR A 177 4.36 12.32 14.31
N VAL A 178 5.06 11.69 15.27
CA VAL A 178 4.45 11.07 16.45
C VAL A 178 3.74 12.10 17.34
N LYS A 179 4.35 13.28 17.55
CA LYS A 179 3.74 14.41 18.25
C LYS A 179 2.41 14.80 17.60
N ALA A 180 2.40 14.98 16.27
CA ALA A 180 1.19 15.34 15.53
C ALA A 180 0.11 14.26 15.59
N LEU A 181 0.46 12.97 15.57
CA LEU A 181 -0.48 11.87 15.79
C LEU A 181 -1.08 11.92 17.19
N LYS A 182 -0.24 12.14 18.21
CA LYS A 182 -0.68 12.24 19.60
C LYS A 182 -1.60 13.43 19.83
N GLU A 183 -1.32 14.59 19.24
CA GLU A 183 -2.17 15.78 19.30
C GLU A 183 -3.55 15.57 18.66
N ARG A 184 -3.62 14.81 17.59
CA ARG A 184 -4.88 14.50 16.88
C ARG A 184 -5.76 13.46 17.56
N GLY A 185 -5.19 12.44 18.16
CA GLY A 185 -5.97 11.30 18.69
C GLY A 185 -5.31 10.55 19.84
N GLY A 186 -4.42 11.21 20.58
CA GLY A 186 -3.71 10.65 21.72
C GLY A 186 -2.82 9.46 21.34
N TRP A 187 -2.38 8.72 22.33
CA TRP A 187 -1.57 7.52 22.10
C TRP A 187 -2.30 6.43 21.30
N LYS A 188 -3.64 6.46 21.25
CA LYS A 188 -4.43 5.56 20.42
C LYS A 188 -4.12 5.77 18.92
N ALA A 189 -3.96 7.00 18.47
CA ALA A 189 -3.57 7.31 17.09
C ALA A 189 -2.14 6.86 16.78
N VAL A 190 -1.20 7.04 17.71
CA VAL A 190 0.17 6.54 17.57
C VAL A 190 0.20 5.01 17.48
N ASN A 191 -0.55 4.31 18.34
CA ASN A 191 -0.62 2.85 18.31
C ASN A 191 -1.28 2.31 17.02
N ALA A 192 -2.25 3.05 16.46
CA ALA A 192 -2.85 2.71 15.17
C ALA A 192 -1.84 2.82 14.03
N ALA A 193 -0.88 3.76 14.09
CA ALA A 193 0.16 3.89 13.08
C ALA A 193 1.11 2.68 13.01
N TYR A 194 1.26 1.89 14.07
CA TYR A 194 1.99 0.62 14.02
C TYR A 194 1.21 -0.50 13.31
N ARG A 195 -0.10 -0.42 13.36
CA ARG A 195 -0.98 -1.37 12.63
C ARG A 195 -1.08 -0.99 11.15
N PHE A 196 -1.04 0.30 10.86
CA PHE A 196 -1.11 0.88 9.51
C PHE A 196 0.04 1.87 9.32
N PRO A 197 1.27 1.37 9.11
CA PRO A 197 2.45 2.22 9.08
C PRO A 197 2.45 3.18 7.88
N PRO A 198 3.09 4.35 8.03
CA PRO A 198 3.25 5.28 6.93
C PRO A 198 4.01 4.62 5.78
N ARG A 199 3.52 4.81 4.56
CA ARG A 199 4.06 4.16 3.35
C ARG A 199 4.98 5.05 2.54
N THR A 200 5.07 6.34 2.89
CA THR A 200 5.92 7.31 2.21
C THR A 200 6.64 8.20 3.22
N THR A 201 7.84 8.62 2.88
CA THR A 201 8.58 9.61 3.68
C THR A 201 7.87 10.96 3.70
N ALA A 202 7.10 11.29 2.67
CA ALA A 202 6.24 12.47 2.63
C ALA A 202 5.20 12.49 3.77
N ALA A 203 4.63 11.33 4.12
CA ALA A 203 3.69 11.24 5.25
C ALA A 203 4.35 11.61 6.59
N ILE A 204 5.64 11.34 6.74
CA ILE A 204 6.44 11.73 7.92
C ILE A 204 6.72 13.23 7.92
N LEU A 205 7.13 13.79 6.76
CA LEU A 205 7.46 15.20 6.60
C LEU A 205 6.23 16.11 6.73
N HIS A 206 5.07 15.61 6.34
CA HIS A 206 3.80 16.35 6.31
C HIS A 206 2.70 15.62 7.12
N PRO A 207 2.75 15.65 8.45
CA PRO A 207 1.80 14.93 9.29
C PRO A 207 0.32 15.32 9.10
N GLY A 208 0.05 16.47 8.47
CA GLY A 208 -1.29 16.94 8.09
C GLY A 208 -1.93 16.16 6.95
N GLY A 209 -1.15 15.34 6.26
CA GLY A 209 -1.50 14.58 5.07
C GLY A 209 -0.90 15.16 3.80
N VAL A 210 -0.54 14.28 2.89
CA VAL A 210 -0.11 14.60 1.52
C VAL A 210 -0.98 13.80 0.58
N GLU A 211 -1.52 14.45 -0.43
CA GLU A 211 -2.12 13.74 -1.55
C GLU A 211 -1.01 13.03 -2.32
N THR A 212 -1.08 11.70 -2.44
CA THR A 212 -0.09 10.92 -3.18
C THR A 212 -0.71 10.34 -4.44
N ILE A 213 0.07 10.35 -5.53
CA ILE A 213 -0.31 9.80 -6.83
C ILE A 213 0.44 8.48 -7.03
N ASP A 214 -0.28 7.41 -7.34
CA ASP A 214 0.35 6.16 -7.76
C ASP A 214 0.70 6.23 -9.25
N LEU A 215 1.99 6.19 -9.52
CA LEU A 215 2.55 6.17 -10.88
C LEU A 215 2.79 4.74 -11.39
N GLY A 216 2.16 3.73 -10.77
CA GLY A 216 2.27 2.34 -11.19
C GLY A 216 3.42 1.56 -10.54
N PRO A 217 3.73 0.35 -11.04
CA PRO A 217 4.75 -0.51 -10.47
C PRO A 217 6.15 0.04 -10.73
N GLY A 218 7.04 -0.10 -9.74
CA GLY A 218 8.43 0.33 -9.83
C GLY A 218 9.01 0.71 -8.48
N LYS A 219 10.30 1.05 -8.47
CA LYS A 219 10.96 1.55 -7.26
C LYS A 219 10.60 3.03 -7.05
N THR A 220 10.43 3.43 -5.81
CA THR A 220 10.15 4.81 -5.38
C THR A 220 11.35 5.35 -4.61
N TYR A 221 11.71 6.60 -4.89
CA TYR A 221 12.70 7.34 -4.10
C TYR A 221 12.06 7.96 -2.86
N GLY A 222 10.84 8.49 -3.02
CA GLY A 222 10.13 9.26 -2.02
C GLY A 222 10.67 10.68 -1.84
N GLU A 223 9.92 11.52 -1.17
CA GLU A 223 10.30 12.91 -0.96
C GLU A 223 11.64 13.05 -0.23
N PHE A 224 11.83 12.30 0.86
CA PHE A 224 13.10 12.35 1.60
C PHE A 224 14.27 11.76 0.81
N GLY A 225 14.04 10.74 0.00
CA GLY A 225 15.06 10.21 -0.91
C GLY A 225 15.55 11.25 -1.91
N ILE A 226 14.63 12.04 -2.46
CA ILE A 226 14.95 13.17 -3.35
C ILE A 226 15.75 14.24 -2.60
N ILE A 227 15.31 14.64 -1.40
CA ILE A 227 16.05 15.60 -0.56
C ILE A 227 17.49 15.11 -0.33
N LYS A 228 17.64 13.86 0.05
CA LYS A 228 18.96 13.26 0.33
C LYS A 228 19.86 13.22 -0.89
N MET A 229 19.30 12.87 -2.05
CA MET A 229 20.01 12.88 -3.32
C MET A 229 20.50 14.28 -3.69
N LEU A 230 19.61 15.27 -3.70
CA LEU A 230 19.98 16.65 -4.04
C LEU A 230 20.97 17.24 -3.03
N ALA A 231 20.82 16.94 -1.74
CA ALA A 231 21.71 17.44 -0.69
C ALA A 231 23.11 16.80 -0.69
N ALA A 232 23.31 15.71 -1.40
CA ALA A 232 24.63 15.09 -1.58
C ALA A 232 25.57 15.95 -2.46
N HIS A 233 25.02 16.84 -3.29
CA HIS A 233 25.76 17.67 -4.21
C HIS A 233 25.80 19.13 -3.77
N PRO A 234 26.98 19.79 -3.76
CA PRO A 234 27.12 21.17 -3.29
C PRO A 234 26.18 22.16 -3.99
N GLU A 235 25.97 21.99 -5.29
CA GLU A 235 25.21 22.86 -6.19
C GLU A 235 23.70 22.87 -5.86
N THR A 236 23.18 21.79 -5.27
CA THR A 236 21.76 21.60 -4.98
C THR A 236 21.45 21.49 -3.50
N ARG A 237 22.47 21.33 -2.63
CA ARG A 237 22.29 21.14 -1.19
C ARG A 237 21.39 22.18 -0.53
N ALA A 238 21.62 23.46 -0.81
CA ALA A 238 20.88 24.57 -0.20
C ALA A 238 19.40 24.62 -0.62
N ILE A 239 19.05 24.04 -1.77
CA ILE A 239 17.70 24.05 -2.34
C ILE A 239 17.02 22.68 -2.28
N ALA A 240 17.65 21.66 -1.70
CA ALA A 240 17.18 20.29 -1.77
C ALA A 240 15.78 20.08 -1.19
N VAL A 241 15.49 20.69 -0.02
CA VAL A 241 14.18 20.60 0.64
C VAL A 241 13.11 21.32 -0.17
N ASP A 242 13.40 22.54 -0.64
CA ASP A 242 12.45 23.31 -1.45
C ASP A 242 12.19 22.66 -2.82
N ALA A 243 13.20 22.08 -3.44
CA ALA A 243 13.07 21.40 -4.73
C ALA A 243 12.25 20.10 -4.64
N ALA A 244 12.26 19.41 -3.51
CA ALA A 244 11.45 18.21 -3.29
C ALA A 244 10.03 18.54 -2.78
N ALA A 245 9.79 19.77 -2.33
CA ALA A 245 8.51 20.19 -1.75
C ALA A 245 7.33 19.99 -2.71
N GLY A 246 6.22 19.50 -2.18
CA GLY A 246 5.03 19.19 -2.96
C GLY A 246 5.12 17.91 -3.76
N TRP A 247 6.07 17.03 -3.48
CA TRP A 247 6.13 15.68 -4.01
C TRP A 247 4.84 14.92 -3.73
N GLN A 248 4.29 14.25 -4.75
CA GLN A 248 3.09 13.42 -4.64
C GLN A 248 3.34 11.97 -5.04
N GLY A 249 4.42 11.69 -5.76
CA GLY A 249 4.78 10.34 -6.17
C GLY A 249 5.99 10.32 -7.08
N ASP A 250 6.68 9.20 -7.12
CA ASP A 250 7.73 8.96 -8.12
C ASP A 250 7.85 7.48 -8.43
N ARG A 251 8.37 7.17 -9.62
CA ARG A 251 8.65 5.80 -10.05
C ARG A 251 9.82 5.73 -10.99
N PHE A 252 10.65 4.70 -10.75
CA PHE A 252 11.66 4.25 -11.70
C PHE A 252 11.11 3.09 -12.51
N PHE A 253 11.28 3.20 -13.84
CA PHE A 253 10.97 2.15 -14.78
C PHE A 253 12.26 1.75 -15.52
N THR A 254 12.41 0.47 -15.79
CA THR A 254 13.46 -0.02 -16.70
C THR A 254 12.77 -0.80 -17.82
N GLU A 255 12.87 -0.31 -19.05
CA GLU A 255 12.34 -0.94 -20.25
C GLU A 255 13.43 -0.95 -21.31
N GLU A 256 13.68 -2.10 -21.96
CA GLU A 256 14.68 -2.24 -23.03
C GLU A 256 16.08 -1.69 -22.69
N LYS A 257 16.54 -1.90 -21.44
CA LYS A 257 17.84 -1.40 -20.90
C LYS A 257 17.90 0.12 -20.64
N GLN A 258 16.78 0.83 -20.77
CA GLN A 258 16.69 2.25 -20.45
C GLN A 258 15.98 2.45 -19.10
N THR A 259 16.47 3.39 -18.30
CA THR A 259 15.86 3.73 -17.03
C THR A 259 15.15 5.07 -17.15
N TYR A 260 13.90 5.09 -16.71
CA TYR A 260 13.05 6.27 -16.66
C TYR A 260 12.69 6.57 -15.21
N TRP A 261 12.76 7.82 -14.83
CA TRP A 261 12.27 8.27 -13.55
C TRP A 261 11.22 9.36 -13.75
N VAL A 262 10.01 9.13 -13.25
CA VAL A 262 8.90 10.08 -13.28
C VAL A 262 8.66 10.56 -11.87
N VAL A 263 8.57 11.86 -11.67
CA VAL A 263 8.24 12.50 -10.39
C VAL A 263 7.03 13.41 -10.56
N ALA A 264 6.00 13.20 -9.76
CA ALA A 264 4.79 14.01 -9.74
C ALA A 264 4.77 14.96 -8.55
N PHE A 265 4.28 16.18 -8.77
CA PHE A 265 4.21 17.25 -7.79
C PHE A 265 2.80 17.84 -7.69
N ALA A 266 2.51 18.50 -6.57
CA ALA A 266 1.23 19.13 -6.29
C ALA A 266 0.93 20.36 -7.19
N SER A 267 1.95 20.92 -7.84
CA SER A 267 1.80 22.05 -8.75
C SER A 267 2.90 22.10 -9.81
N LYS A 268 2.62 22.80 -10.91
CA LYS A 268 3.61 23.08 -11.96
C LYS A 268 4.83 23.84 -11.43
N GLU A 269 4.65 24.69 -10.45
CA GLU A 269 5.75 25.46 -9.84
C GLU A 269 6.66 24.57 -9.01
N ASN A 270 6.10 23.60 -8.25
CA ASN A 270 6.89 22.59 -7.55
C ASN A 270 7.70 21.73 -8.54
N ALA A 271 7.06 21.27 -9.61
CA ALA A 271 7.71 20.51 -10.68
C ALA A 271 8.87 21.29 -11.32
N LYS A 272 8.66 22.61 -11.58
CA LYS A 272 9.68 23.48 -12.13
C LYS A 272 10.89 23.65 -11.20
N ARG A 273 10.66 23.82 -9.88
CA ARG A 273 11.76 23.90 -8.91
C ARG A 273 12.61 22.63 -8.91
N PHE A 274 11.98 21.48 -8.92
CA PHE A 274 12.68 20.21 -9.01
C PHE A 274 13.45 20.07 -10.34
N GLN A 275 12.83 20.40 -11.48
CA GLN A 275 13.50 20.38 -12.78
C GLN A 275 14.75 21.26 -12.77
N GLN A 276 14.65 22.48 -12.24
CA GLN A 276 15.77 23.41 -12.15
C GLN A 276 16.89 22.92 -11.23
N ALA A 277 16.55 22.22 -10.14
CA ALA A 277 17.54 21.60 -9.29
C ALA A 277 18.24 20.44 -10.01
N MET A 278 17.48 19.58 -10.72
CA MET A 278 18.03 18.50 -11.51
C MET A 278 18.95 18.98 -12.62
N ALA A 279 18.63 20.11 -13.27
CA ALA A 279 19.46 20.70 -14.33
C ALA A 279 20.83 21.23 -13.85
N LYS A 280 21.06 21.31 -12.53
CA LYS A 280 22.37 21.66 -11.94
C LYS A 280 23.27 20.45 -11.71
N LEU A 281 22.75 19.24 -11.84
CA LEU A 281 23.51 18.01 -11.63
C LEU A 281 24.21 17.57 -12.93
N GLU A 282 25.42 17.07 -12.80
CA GLU A 282 26.14 16.42 -13.91
C GLU A 282 25.54 15.05 -14.21
N PRO A 283 25.70 14.50 -15.43
CA PRO A 283 25.10 13.23 -15.84
C PRO A 283 25.43 12.03 -14.93
N ASP A 284 26.60 11.98 -14.33
CA ASP A 284 27.03 10.90 -13.42
C ASP A 284 26.46 11.03 -12.00
N GLN A 285 25.83 12.16 -11.67
CA GLN A 285 25.22 12.46 -10.37
C GLN A 285 23.76 12.03 -10.28
N TYR A 286 23.16 11.58 -11.40
CA TYR A 286 21.77 11.14 -11.42
C TYR A 286 21.59 9.74 -10.85
N PRO A 287 20.50 9.50 -10.10
CA PRO A 287 20.25 8.20 -9.52
C PRO A 287 19.96 7.14 -10.60
N GLY A 288 20.71 6.04 -10.56
CA GLY A 288 20.46 4.84 -11.36
C GLY A 288 21.03 4.83 -12.77
N ASN A 289 21.58 5.95 -13.30
CA ASN A 289 22.19 5.93 -14.62
C ASN A 289 23.26 7.02 -14.82
N LYS A 290 24.37 6.65 -15.42
CA LYS A 290 25.49 7.55 -15.72
C LYS A 290 25.35 8.31 -17.05
N THR A 291 24.21 8.19 -17.72
CA THR A 291 23.99 8.68 -19.08
C THR A 291 22.69 9.45 -19.27
N VAL A 292 22.15 10.06 -18.18
CA VAL A 292 20.94 10.90 -18.30
C VAL A 292 21.18 12.04 -19.28
N ARG A 293 20.33 12.13 -20.30
CA ARG A 293 20.43 13.12 -21.37
C ARG A 293 19.33 14.18 -21.34
N THR A 294 18.23 13.90 -20.61
CA THR A 294 17.07 14.79 -20.68
C THR A 294 16.31 14.83 -19.37
N VAL A 295 16.04 16.05 -18.88
CA VAL A 295 15.11 16.33 -17.77
C VAL A 295 14.02 17.24 -18.32
N LEU A 296 12.79 16.72 -18.42
CA LEU A 296 11.68 17.42 -19.03
C LEU A 296 10.53 17.59 -18.02
N GLN A 297 9.96 18.79 -17.96
CA GLN A 297 8.72 19.06 -17.24
C GLN A 297 7.53 19.03 -18.22
N SER A 298 6.47 18.29 -17.84
CA SER A 298 5.16 18.37 -18.46
C SER A 298 4.10 18.49 -17.35
N GLY A 299 3.44 19.63 -17.28
CA GLY A 299 2.49 19.93 -16.22
C GLY A 299 3.12 19.86 -14.82
N GLU A 300 2.53 19.06 -13.94
CA GLU A 300 2.98 18.78 -12.58
C GLU A 300 3.99 17.63 -12.50
N ARG A 301 4.44 17.08 -13.65
CA ARG A 301 5.37 15.96 -13.71
C ARG A 301 6.72 16.37 -14.26
N VAL A 302 7.77 15.73 -13.73
CA VAL A 302 9.14 15.81 -14.27
C VAL A 302 9.61 14.43 -14.67
N TYR A 303 10.11 14.30 -15.86
CA TYR A 303 10.64 13.09 -16.45
C TYR A 303 12.15 13.19 -16.55
N VAL A 304 12.85 12.24 -15.96
CA VAL A 304 14.30 12.12 -16.02
C VAL A 304 14.63 10.88 -16.84
N LEU A 305 15.25 11.05 -18.00
CA LEU A 305 15.36 10.03 -19.03
C LEU A 305 16.80 9.86 -19.51
N ASP A 306 17.16 8.60 -19.77
CA ASP A 306 18.39 8.23 -20.47
C ASP A 306 18.13 8.04 -21.98
N ALA A 307 17.55 9.06 -22.62
CA ALA A 307 17.21 9.00 -24.04
C ALA A 307 17.26 10.35 -24.72
N GLY A 308 17.56 10.36 -26.02
CA GLY A 308 17.47 11.57 -26.85
C GLY A 308 16.02 11.99 -27.13
N GLU A 309 15.80 13.27 -27.47
CA GLU A 309 14.48 13.91 -27.62
C GLU A 309 13.47 13.20 -28.53
N GLY A 310 13.91 12.48 -29.57
CA GLY A 310 13.01 11.79 -30.50
C GLY A 310 12.28 10.58 -29.91
N LEU A 311 12.90 9.85 -28.97
CA LEU A 311 12.28 8.74 -28.24
C LEU A 311 11.35 9.26 -27.13
N LEU A 312 11.60 10.47 -26.67
CA LEU A 312 10.92 11.14 -25.59
C LEU A 312 9.43 11.32 -25.86
N LYS A 313 9.04 11.77 -27.05
CA LYS A 313 7.64 12.06 -27.38
C LYS A 313 6.80 10.78 -27.39
N MET A 314 7.32 9.69 -27.95
CA MET A 314 6.62 8.40 -27.99
C MET A 314 6.48 7.76 -26.59
N GLN A 315 7.42 8.07 -25.70
CA GLN A 315 7.42 7.55 -24.33
C GLN A 315 6.61 8.42 -23.37
N LEU A 316 6.56 9.74 -23.58
CA LEU A 316 5.67 10.64 -22.86
C LEU A 316 4.21 10.27 -23.11
N ASP A 317 3.82 10.02 -24.36
CA ASP A 317 2.47 9.55 -24.69
C ASP A 317 2.13 8.24 -23.97
N ARG A 318 3.13 7.39 -23.72
CA ARG A 318 3.00 6.11 -23.00
C ARG A 318 2.98 6.28 -21.47
N LEU A 319 3.75 7.22 -20.92
CA LEU A 319 3.85 7.53 -19.50
C LEU A 319 2.71 8.46 -19.02
N GLU A 320 2.28 9.39 -19.89
CA GLU A 320 1.10 10.24 -19.65
C GLU A 320 -0.21 9.42 -19.72
N GLY A 321 -0.19 8.26 -20.36
CA GLY A 321 -1.28 7.28 -20.38
C GLY A 321 -1.48 6.51 -19.07
N MET A 322 -0.71 6.78 -18.00
CA MET A 322 -1.01 6.23 -16.67
C MET A 322 -2.20 6.94 -16.06
N PRO A 323 -3.26 6.21 -15.72
CA PRO A 323 -4.48 6.82 -15.22
C PRO A 323 -4.27 7.49 -13.87
N ARG A 324 -4.69 8.74 -13.75
CA ARG A 324 -4.88 9.38 -12.44
C ARG A 324 -6.06 8.69 -11.75
N MET A 325 -5.82 8.21 -10.53
CA MET A 325 -6.84 7.54 -9.73
C MET A 325 -7.27 8.44 -8.56
N LEU A 326 -8.55 8.78 -8.50
CA LEU A 326 -9.17 9.40 -7.34
C LEU A 326 -9.96 8.32 -6.61
N ILE A 327 -9.51 7.94 -5.41
CA ILE A 327 -10.08 6.83 -4.64
C ILE A 327 -10.93 7.38 -3.51
N HIS A 328 -12.23 7.21 -3.60
CA HIS A 328 -13.22 7.61 -2.60
C HIS A 328 -13.63 6.41 -1.74
N THR A 329 -13.93 6.66 -0.47
CA THR A 329 -14.46 5.65 0.45
C THR A 329 -15.91 5.98 0.77
N ALA A 330 -16.80 4.99 0.72
CA ALA A 330 -18.20 5.16 1.09
C ALA A 330 -18.34 5.77 2.50
N GLY A 331 -19.22 6.78 2.62
CA GLY A 331 -19.50 7.45 3.89
C GLY A 331 -18.41 8.39 4.42
N HIS A 332 -17.30 8.62 3.69
CA HIS A 332 -16.25 9.55 4.07
C HIS A 332 -16.02 10.62 3.01
N LYS A 333 -15.93 11.89 3.45
CA LYS A 333 -15.50 12.98 2.59
C LYS A 333 -13.97 12.97 2.51
N GLY A 334 -13.42 12.64 1.37
CA GLY A 334 -11.98 12.69 1.11
C GLY A 334 -11.51 11.59 0.16
N ILE A 335 -10.32 11.78 -0.34
CA ILE A 335 -9.62 10.86 -1.24
C ILE A 335 -8.59 10.11 -0.41
N ILE A 336 -8.48 8.79 -0.64
CA ILE A 336 -7.45 7.96 -0.04
C ILE A 336 -6.41 7.56 -1.08
N THR A 337 -5.22 7.19 -0.62
CA THR A 337 -4.16 6.68 -1.48
C THR A 337 -4.38 5.20 -1.84
N LEU A 338 -3.75 4.72 -2.92
CA LEU A 338 -3.74 3.28 -3.23
C LEU A 338 -3.17 2.46 -2.06
N GLY A 339 -2.15 2.96 -1.36
CA GLY A 339 -1.62 2.30 -0.16
C GLY A 339 -2.68 2.11 0.93
N GLN A 340 -3.44 3.15 1.23
CA GLN A 340 -4.54 3.09 2.20
C GLN A 340 -5.68 2.18 1.72
N LEU A 341 -6.00 2.18 0.44
CA LEU A 341 -6.93 1.20 -0.14
C LEU A 341 -6.42 -0.22 0.09
N MET A 342 -5.14 -0.49 -0.23
CA MET A 342 -4.55 -1.82 -0.06
C MET A 342 -4.60 -2.28 1.40
N ASP A 343 -4.32 -1.41 2.36
CA ASP A 343 -4.39 -1.73 3.80
C ASP A 343 -5.82 -2.15 4.23
N ARG A 344 -6.86 -1.58 3.59
CA ARG A 344 -8.26 -1.98 3.80
C ARG A 344 -8.57 -3.30 3.09
N LEU A 345 -8.19 -3.45 1.83
CA LEU A 345 -8.44 -4.66 1.05
C LEU A 345 -7.76 -5.89 1.66
N LEU A 346 -6.61 -5.73 2.31
CA LEU A 346 -5.92 -6.81 3.02
C LEU A 346 -6.67 -7.34 4.26
N GLN A 347 -7.72 -6.67 4.73
CA GLN A 347 -8.58 -7.18 5.79
C GLN A 347 -9.69 -8.10 5.25
N ALA A 348 -10.03 -8.02 3.96
CA ALA A 348 -11.09 -8.80 3.37
C ALA A 348 -10.62 -10.21 2.95
N ASP A 349 -11.53 -11.17 3.01
CA ASP A 349 -11.35 -12.52 2.45
C ASP A 349 -11.70 -12.55 0.97
N ILE A 350 -12.66 -11.70 0.56
CA ILE A 350 -13.11 -11.54 -0.81
C ILE A 350 -13.06 -10.06 -1.20
N ILE A 351 -12.47 -9.78 -2.37
CA ILE A 351 -12.43 -8.44 -2.95
C ILE A 351 -13.14 -8.49 -4.29
N CYS A 352 -14.27 -7.79 -4.42
CA CYS A 352 -15.03 -7.71 -5.68
C CYS A 352 -14.70 -6.40 -6.39
N ILE A 353 -14.15 -6.47 -7.60
CA ILE A 353 -13.75 -5.30 -8.39
C ILE A 353 -14.63 -5.19 -9.63
N GLY A 354 -15.48 -4.15 -9.61
CA GLY A 354 -16.39 -3.82 -10.72
C GLY A 354 -15.69 -3.03 -11.82
N GLU A 355 -16.04 -3.32 -13.07
CA GLU A 355 -15.42 -2.70 -14.25
C GLU A 355 -16.43 -2.38 -15.35
N THR A 356 -15.99 -1.59 -16.35
CA THR A 356 -16.64 -1.41 -17.65
C THR A 356 -15.86 -2.23 -18.67
N HIS A 357 -16.51 -3.23 -19.28
CA HIS A 357 -15.87 -4.31 -20.05
C HIS A 357 -14.96 -3.87 -21.20
N ASP A 358 -15.22 -2.74 -21.82
CA ASP A 358 -14.46 -2.18 -22.93
C ASP A 358 -13.46 -1.07 -22.51
N SER A 359 -13.35 -0.80 -21.22
CA SER A 359 -12.46 0.24 -20.69
C SER A 359 -11.06 -0.28 -20.36
N ASP A 360 -10.07 0.03 -21.20
CA ASP A 360 -8.67 -0.26 -20.94
C ASP A 360 -8.19 0.33 -19.61
N LEU A 361 -8.68 1.52 -19.23
CA LEU A 361 -8.36 2.15 -17.94
C LEU A 361 -8.81 1.29 -16.75
N CYS A 362 -10.03 0.71 -16.81
CA CYS A 362 -10.50 -0.17 -15.74
C CYS A 362 -9.58 -1.38 -15.56
N HIS A 363 -9.17 -2.02 -16.64
CA HIS A 363 -8.34 -3.23 -16.60
C HIS A 363 -6.90 -2.93 -16.15
N ARG A 364 -6.37 -1.76 -16.49
CA ARG A 364 -5.07 -1.29 -15.96
C ARG A 364 -5.12 -1.10 -14.44
N VAL A 365 -6.18 -0.50 -13.91
CA VAL A 365 -6.37 -0.33 -12.46
C VAL A 365 -6.55 -1.68 -11.77
N GLN A 366 -7.35 -2.59 -12.34
CA GLN A 366 -7.47 -3.97 -11.84
C GLN A 366 -6.11 -4.65 -11.73
N LEU A 367 -5.29 -4.57 -12.78
CA LEU A 367 -3.93 -5.12 -12.76
C LEU A 367 -3.04 -4.47 -11.70
N GLN A 368 -3.15 -3.15 -11.49
CA GLN A 368 -2.39 -2.46 -10.44
C GLN A 368 -2.78 -2.95 -9.05
N ILE A 369 -4.07 -3.11 -8.76
CA ILE A 369 -4.56 -3.65 -7.49
C ILE A 369 -4.03 -5.08 -7.29
N ILE A 370 -4.14 -5.94 -8.30
CA ILE A 370 -3.65 -7.33 -8.25
C ILE A 370 -2.13 -7.37 -7.99
N LYS A 371 -1.34 -6.55 -8.66
CA LYS A 371 0.11 -6.43 -8.43
C LYS A 371 0.43 -5.94 -7.02
N ALA A 372 -0.33 -4.97 -6.52
CA ALA A 372 -0.15 -4.43 -5.19
C ALA A 372 -0.56 -5.43 -4.09
N LEU A 373 -1.56 -6.27 -4.33
CA LEU A 373 -1.92 -7.40 -3.46
C LEU A 373 -0.84 -8.46 -3.47
N PHE A 374 -0.36 -8.88 -4.66
CA PHE A 374 0.70 -9.87 -4.79
C PHE A 374 1.98 -9.50 -4.04
N ALA A 375 2.34 -8.21 -4.06
CA ALA A 375 3.49 -7.71 -3.31
C ALA A 375 3.33 -7.81 -1.77
N ARG A 376 2.10 -8.05 -1.25
CA ARG A 376 1.77 -8.06 0.18
C ARG A 376 1.20 -9.39 0.69
N ASP A 377 0.60 -10.18 -0.19
CA ASP A 377 -0.03 -11.46 0.15
C ASP A 377 0.08 -12.41 -1.05
N GLU A 378 0.85 -13.48 -0.91
CA GLU A 378 1.09 -14.47 -1.98
C GLU A 378 0.00 -15.56 -2.05
N ARG A 379 -0.92 -15.62 -1.08
CA ARG A 379 -1.95 -16.68 -0.97
C ARG A 379 -3.33 -16.21 -1.40
N PHE A 380 -3.42 -15.59 -2.56
CA PHE A 380 -4.71 -15.22 -3.14
C PHE A 380 -4.89 -15.78 -4.54
N GLY A 381 -6.13 -15.78 -5.02
CA GLY A 381 -6.49 -16.12 -6.39
C GLY A 381 -7.28 -15.00 -7.06
N VAL A 382 -7.49 -15.12 -8.36
CA VAL A 382 -8.30 -14.19 -9.15
C VAL A 382 -9.46 -14.94 -9.81
N GLY A 383 -10.68 -14.54 -9.51
CA GLY A 383 -11.89 -15.05 -10.18
C GLY A 383 -12.31 -14.10 -11.31
N MET A 384 -12.60 -14.64 -12.47
CA MET A 384 -12.93 -13.85 -13.67
C MET A 384 -14.29 -14.25 -14.24
N GLU A 385 -15.18 -13.25 -14.40
CA GLU A 385 -16.46 -13.38 -15.11
C GLU A 385 -16.26 -13.80 -16.58
N MET A 386 -15.14 -13.39 -17.17
CA MET A 386 -14.81 -13.53 -18.60
C MET A 386 -14.72 -14.99 -19.06
N PHE A 387 -14.56 -15.92 -18.13
CA PHE A 387 -14.50 -17.35 -18.41
C PHE A 387 -15.64 -18.12 -17.76
N GLN A 388 -16.25 -19.04 -18.52
CA GLN A 388 -17.31 -19.90 -18.02
C GLN A 388 -16.76 -21.14 -17.31
N LYS A 389 -17.37 -21.51 -16.18
CA LYS A 389 -16.93 -22.60 -15.30
C LYS A 389 -16.55 -23.92 -16.01
N PRO A 390 -17.28 -24.40 -17.05
CA PRO A 390 -16.92 -25.63 -17.76
C PRO A 390 -15.52 -25.59 -18.39
N PHE A 391 -14.96 -24.42 -18.63
CA PHE A 391 -13.64 -24.25 -19.25
C PHE A 391 -12.50 -24.07 -18.24
N GLN A 392 -12.75 -24.27 -16.94
CA GLN A 392 -11.70 -24.21 -15.93
C GLN A 392 -10.49 -25.08 -16.26
N PRO A 393 -10.64 -26.35 -16.77
CA PRO A 393 -9.48 -27.17 -17.11
C PRO A 393 -8.59 -26.57 -18.20
N ALA A 394 -9.16 -25.92 -19.21
CA ALA A 394 -8.39 -25.27 -20.27
C ALA A 394 -7.63 -24.04 -19.74
N LEU A 395 -8.26 -23.25 -18.87
CA LEU A 395 -7.63 -22.13 -18.20
C LEU A 395 -6.48 -22.59 -17.29
N ASP A 396 -6.68 -23.66 -16.52
CA ASP A 396 -5.66 -24.26 -15.67
C ASP A 396 -4.43 -24.76 -16.47
N GLN A 397 -4.64 -25.40 -17.63
CA GLN A 397 -3.56 -25.83 -18.54
C GLN A 397 -2.74 -24.63 -19.03
N TYR A 398 -3.45 -23.55 -19.44
CA TYR A 398 -2.77 -22.33 -19.87
C TYR A 398 -1.91 -21.70 -18.76
N LEU A 399 -2.46 -21.61 -17.56
CA LEU A 399 -1.74 -21.07 -16.39
C LEU A 399 -0.51 -21.90 -16.01
N ARG A 400 -0.57 -23.22 -16.18
CA ARG A 400 0.58 -24.13 -15.97
C ARG A 400 1.56 -24.18 -17.14
N ARG A 401 1.32 -23.40 -18.21
CA ARG A 401 2.13 -23.36 -19.44
C ARG A 401 2.10 -24.67 -20.25
N GLU A 402 1.04 -25.44 -20.11
CA GLU A 402 0.78 -26.69 -20.82
C GLU A 402 0.03 -26.48 -22.15
N SER A 403 -0.49 -25.27 -22.37
CA SER A 403 -1.14 -24.88 -23.63
C SER A 403 -0.75 -23.43 -24.00
N SER A 404 -0.94 -23.08 -25.27
CA SER A 404 -0.69 -21.74 -25.79
C SER A 404 -1.87 -20.77 -25.52
N GLU A 405 -1.64 -19.48 -25.72
CA GLU A 405 -2.70 -18.45 -25.68
C GLU A 405 -3.78 -18.74 -26.74
N GLU A 406 -3.38 -19.17 -27.93
CA GLU A 406 -4.31 -19.54 -29.00
C GLU A 406 -5.20 -20.71 -28.60
N ASP A 407 -4.63 -21.75 -27.98
CA ASP A 407 -5.37 -22.95 -27.53
C ASP A 407 -6.43 -22.60 -26.49
N VAL A 408 -6.08 -21.80 -25.46
CA VAL A 408 -7.04 -21.44 -24.43
C VAL A 408 -8.17 -20.58 -25.00
N LEU A 409 -7.87 -19.61 -25.87
CA LEU A 409 -8.89 -18.77 -26.48
C LEU A 409 -9.83 -19.56 -27.42
N LYS A 410 -9.28 -20.53 -28.13
CA LYS A 410 -10.05 -21.44 -29.00
C LYS A 410 -10.91 -22.39 -28.17
N THR A 411 -10.34 -23.06 -27.18
CA THR A 411 -11.03 -24.07 -26.35
C THR A 411 -12.15 -23.43 -25.52
N THR A 412 -11.91 -22.21 -24.98
CA THR A 412 -12.92 -21.47 -24.21
C THR A 412 -13.96 -20.78 -25.12
N GLU A 413 -13.81 -20.86 -26.43
CA GLU A 413 -14.61 -20.10 -27.40
C GLU A 413 -14.72 -18.61 -27.02
N TYR A 414 -13.62 -18.03 -26.51
CA TYR A 414 -13.59 -16.72 -25.85
C TYR A 414 -14.30 -15.63 -26.65
N LYS A 415 -13.97 -15.50 -27.94
CA LYS A 415 -14.58 -14.50 -28.85
C LYS A 415 -16.09 -14.63 -28.95
N LYS A 416 -16.63 -15.86 -28.99
CA LYS A 416 -18.05 -16.15 -29.11
C LYS A 416 -18.79 -15.98 -27.78
N ARG A 417 -18.18 -16.40 -26.66
CA ARG A 417 -18.83 -16.49 -25.36
C ARG A 417 -18.75 -15.20 -24.57
N TRP A 418 -17.57 -14.53 -24.60
CA TRP A 418 -17.36 -13.26 -23.94
C TRP A 418 -17.53 -12.06 -24.89
N GLY A 419 -16.83 -12.06 -26.01
CA GLY A 419 -16.99 -11.09 -27.09
C GLY A 419 -16.15 -9.81 -26.99
N TYR A 420 -15.68 -9.44 -25.82
CA TYR A 420 -14.78 -8.29 -25.65
C TYR A 420 -13.34 -8.62 -26.03
N ASN A 421 -12.56 -7.57 -26.35
CA ASN A 421 -11.17 -7.73 -26.79
C ASN A 421 -10.32 -8.40 -25.72
N TRP A 422 -9.69 -9.52 -26.06
CA TRP A 422 -8.78 -10.25 -25.17
C TRP A 422 -7.61 -9.42 -24.67
N LEU A 423 -7.08 -8.51 -25.50
CA LEU A 423 -5.94 -7.66 -25.13
C LEU A 423 -6.21 -6.78 -23.90
N LEU A 424 -7.47 -6.55 -23.53
CA LEU A 424 -7.84 -5.85 -22.30
C LEU A 424 -7.56 -6.70 -21.04
N TYR A 425 -7.81 -8.00 -21.09
CA TYR A 425 -7.69 -8.93 -19.96
C TYR A 425 -6.37 -9.70 -19.93
N ARG A 426 -5.75 -9.85 -21.10
CA ARG A 426 -4.47 -10.54 -21.27
C ARG A 426 -3.41 -10.15 -20.24
N PRO A 427 -3.16 -8.85 -19.97
CA PRO A 427 -2.12 -8.44 -19.00
C PRO A 427 -2.37 -8.97 -17.58
N ILE A 428 -3.66 -9.11 -17.18
CA ILE A 428 -4.03 -9.66 -15.87
C ILE A 428 -3.74 -11.15 -15.83
N VAL A 429 -4.20 -11.89 -16.84
CA VAL A 429 -4.03 -13.35 -16.91
C VAL A 429 -2.55 -13.73 -17.03
N GLU A 430 -1.77 -13.00 -17.85
CA GLU A 430 -0.33 -13.20 -17.97
C GLU A 430 0.42 -12.89 -16.67
N PHE A 431 0.01 -11.86 -15.95
CA PHE A 431 0.58 -11.59 -14.63
C PHE A 431 0.31 -12.74 -13.66
N CYS A 432 -0.92 -13.26 -13.63
CA CYS A 432 -1.27 -14.42 -12.82
C CYS A 432 -0.45 -15.66 -13.22
N ARG A 433 -0.37 -15.96 -14.51
CA ARG A 433 0.40 -17.08 -15.08
C ARG A 433 1.88 -16.99 -14.71
N LYS A 434 2.48 -15.81 -14.84
CA LYS A 434 3.90 -15.57 -14.53
C LYS A 434 4.23 -15.81 -13.06
N ASN A 435 3.32 -15.44 -12.17
CA ASN A 435 3.53 -15.44 -10.73
C ASN A 435 2.84 -16.61 -10.00
N GLY A 436 2.29 -17.59 -10.74
CA GLY A 436 1.65 -18.77 -10.15
C GLY A 436 0.36 -18.48 -9.40
N ILE A 437 -0.30 -17.34 -9.69
CA ILE A 437 -1.58 -16.97 -9.07
C ILE A 437 -2.70 -17.77 -9.76
N PRO A 438 -3.47 -18.57 -9.02
CA PRO A 438 -4.55 -19.35 -9.62
C PRO A 438 -5.71 -18.45 -10.09
N VAL A 439 -6.28 -18.78 -11.25
CA VAL A 439 -7.40 -18.04 -11.83
C VAL A 439 -8.62 -18.93 -11.94
N ALA A 440 -9.76 -18.45 -11.43
CA ALA A 440 -11.05 -19.13 -11.53
C ALA A 440 -11.88 -18.65 -12.72
N ALA A 441 -12.45 -19.58 -13.48
CA ALA A 441 -13.53 -19.35 -14.41
C ALA A 441 -14.85 -19.32 -13.62
N LEU A 442 -15.49 -18.15 -13.52
CA LEU A 442 -16.63 -17.98 -12.62
C LEU A 442 -17.99 -18.12 -13.31
N ASN A 443 -18.09 -17.73 -14.59
CA ASN A 443 -19.38 -17.50 -15.23
C ASN A 443 -20.18 -18.79 -15.49
N ALA A 444 -21.50 -18.64 -15.49
CA ALA A 444 -22.44 -19.69 -15.84
C ALA A 444 -22.32 -20.10 -17.33
N PRO A 445 -22.66 -21.35 -17.66
CA PRO A 445 -22.74 -21.77 -19.07
C PRO A 445 -23.71 -20.90 -19.86
N ARG A 446 -23.25 -20.35 -20.99
CA ARG A 446 -24.02 -19.44 -21.82
C ARG A 446 -25.33 -20.06 -22.31
N GLU A 447 -25.34 -21.36 -22.61
CA GLU A 447 -26.51 -22.09 -23.08
C GLU A 447 -27.65 -22.04 -22.05
N LEU A 448 -27.34 -22.15 -20.78
CA LEU A 448 -28.32 -22.07 -19.69
C LEU A 448 -28.89 -20.66 -19.53
N THR A 449 -28.03 -19.64 -19.54
CA THR A 449 -28.49 -18.24 -19.40
C THR A 449 -29.28 -17.77 -20.61
N GLN A 450 -28.91 -18.21 -21.82
CA GLN A 450 -29.72 -17.99 -23.02
C GLN A 450 -31.10 -18.69 -22.95
N ARG A 451 -31.12 -19.93 -22.45
CA ARG A 451 -32.37 -20.66 -22.28
C ARG A 451 -33.30 -19.95 -21.29
N ILE A 452 -32.75 -19.45 -20.16
CA ILE A 452 -33.52 -18.67 -19.18
C ILE A 452 -34.09 -17.38 -19.82
N SER A 453 -33.30 -16.66 -20.59
CA SER A 453 -33.78 -15.45 -21.28
C SER A 453 -34.94 -15.71 -22.26
N GLN A 454 -34.98 -16.90 -22.86
CA GLN A 454 -36.03 -17.30 -23.80
C GLN A 454 -37.31 -17.77 -23.13
N VAL A 455 -37.18 -18.65 -22.11
CA VAL A 455 -38.34 -19.36 -21.53
C VAL A 455 -38.59 -19.09 -20.06
N GLY A 456 -37.67 -18.44 -19.34
CA GLY A 456 -37.70 -18.26 -17.91
C GLY A 456 -37.14 -19.46 -17.13
N PHE A 457 -36.68 -19.24 -15.89
CA PHE A 457 -36.06 -20.25 -15.04
C PHE A 457 -36.99 -21.44 -14.73
N ALA A 458 -38.27 -21.16 -14.50
CA ALA A 458 -39.26 -22.19 -14.15
C ALA A 458 -39.39 -23.29 -15.22
N LYS A 459 -39.20 -22.92 -16.50
CA LYS A 459 -39.32 -23.83 -17.67
C LYS A 459 -38.02 -24.54 -18.04
N LEU A 460 -36.97 -24.43 -17.25
CA LEU A 460 -35.76 -25.24 -17.41
C LEU A 460 -36.06 -26.70 -17.06
N LYS A 461 -35.41 -27.62 -17.76
CA LYS A 461 -35.40 -29.06 -17.41
C LYS A 461 -34.66 -29.29 -16.10
N ASP A 462 -34.94 -30.40 -15.44
CA ASP A 462 -34.29 -30.71 -14.14
C ASP A 462 -32.79 -30.89 -14.26
N GLU A 463 -32.28 -31.44 -15.38
CA GLU A 463 -30.84 -31.54 -15.67
C GLU A 463 -30.19 -30.16 -15.84
N GLU A 464 -30.91 -29.19 -16.46
CA GLU A 464 -30.44 -27.81 -16.62
C GLU A 464 -30.39 -27.08 -15.26
N LYS A 465 -31.43 -27.25 -14.43
CA LYS A 465 -31.45 -26.71 -13.05
C LYS A 465 -30.38 -27.31 -12.18
N LYS A 466 -30.13 -28.64 -12.30
CA LYS A 466 -29.09 -29.32 -11.56
C LYS A 466 -27.68 -28.79 -11.87
N GLN A 467 -27.41 -28.37 -13.10
CA GLN A 467 -26.12 -27.76 -13.47
C GLN A 467 -25.91 -26.38 -12.83
N LEU A 468 -26.98 -25.67 -12.54
CA LEU A 468 -26.94 -24.35 -11.90
C LEU A 468 -26.83 -24.45 -10.37
N GLY A 469 -27.21 -25.60 -9.78
CA GLY A 469 -27.27 -25.79 -8.33
C GLY A 469 -28.46 -25.09 -7.68
N ALA A 470 -28.42 -24.95 -6.36
CA ALA A 470 -29.41 -24.21 -5.60
C ALA A 470 -29.19 -22.70 -5.80
N LEU A 471 -30.17 -22.02 -6.34
CA LEU A 471 -30.13 -20.58 -6.64
C LEU A 471 -31.16 -19.81 -5.81
N ASP A 472 -30.79 -18.64 -5.32
CA ASP A 472 -31.72 -17.66 -4.76
C ASP A 472 -32.07 -16.59 -5.78
N LEU A 473 -33.27 -16.69 -6.35
CA LEU A 473 -33.80 -15.78 -7.37
C LEU A 473 -34.78 -14.72 -6.80
N HIS A 474 -35.02 -14.71 -5.47
CA HIS A 474 -36.12 -13.94 -4.88
C HIS A 474 -35.66 -12.73 -4.05
N ARG A 475 -34.55 -12.11 -4.42
CA ARG A 475 -34.02 -10.93 -3.71
C ARG A 475 -34.63 -9.65 -4.23
N LYS A 476 -35.56 -9.08 -3.44
CA LYS A 476 -36.31 -7.89 -3.83
C LYS A 476 -35.40 -6.69 -4.14
N ASP A 477 -34.46 -6.37 -3.24
CA ASP A 477 -33.57 -5.20 -3.41
C ASP A 477 -32.68 -5.32 -4.65
N HIS A 478 -32.14 -6.52 -4.89
CA HIS A 478 -31.36 -6.80 -6.11
C HIS A 478 -32.21 -6.68 -7.38
N ARG A 479 -33.45 -7.20 -7.32
CA ARG A 479 -34.38 -7.13 -8.43
C ARG A 479 -34.76 -5.68 -8.76
N ASP A 480 -35.14 -4.91 -7.77
CA ASP A 480 -35.53 -3.52 -7.93
C ASP A 480 -34.36 -2.68 -8.49
N TYR A 481 -33.15 -2.86 -7.98
CA TYR A 481 -31.93 -2.22 -8.49
C TYR A 481 -31.66 -2.59 -9.96
N TRP A 482 -31.74 -3.89 -10.30
CA TRP A 482 -31.52 -4.33 -11.68
C TRP A 482 -32.55 -3.76 -12.64
N LEU A 483 -33.83 -3.74 -12.28
CA LEU A 483 -34.90 -3.19 -13.10
C LEU A 483 -34.75 -1.68 -13.31
N GLU A 484 -34.29 -0.94 -12.29
CA GLU A 484 -33.96 0.48 -12.42
C GLU A 484 -32.82 0.68 -13.44
N ARG A 485 -31.75 -0.12 -13.32
CA ARG A 485 -30.61 -0.09 -14.23
C ARG A 485 -31.00 -0.44 -15.65
N LEU A 486 -31.81 -1.48 -15.83
CA LEU A 486 -32.35 -1.91 -17.13
C LEU A 486 -33.17 -0.79 -17.79
N ALA A 487 -33.97 -0.07 -17.02
CA ALA A 487 -34.76 1.06 -17.52
C ALA A 487 -33.86 2.21 -18.01
N LYS A 488 -32.75 2.48 -17.31
CA LYS A 488 -31.73 3.48 -17.72
C LYS A 488 -31.03 3.08 -19.02
N MET A 489 -30.70 1.79 -19.18
CA MET A 489 -30.00 1.27 -20.37
C MET A 489 -30.88 1.29 -21.64
N HIS A 490 -32.15 0.97 -21.52
CA HIS A 490 -33.08 0.85 -22.67
C HIS A 490 -33.89 2.11 -22.95
N GLY A 491 -33.77 3.15 -22.12
CA GLY A 491 -34.51 4.41 -22.31
C GLY A 491 -36.02 4.20 -22.35
N LYS A 492 -36.69 4.80 -23.35
CA LYS A 492 -38.17 4.70 -23.54
C LYS A 492 -38.63 3.43 -24.23
N SER A 493 -37.76 2.43 -24.47
CA SER A 493 -38.17 1.15 -25.08
C SER A 493 -39.20 0.43 -24.22
N LYS A 494 -40.29 -0.02 -24.83
CA LYS A 494 -41.35 -0.81 -24.17
C LYS A 494 -40.87 -2.25 -23.95
N VAL A 495 -40.16 -2.52 -22.87
CA VAL A 495 -39.83 -3.88 -22.43
C VAL A 495 -41.01 -4.41 -21.62
N SER A 496 -41.58 -5.58 -21.98
CA SER A 496 -42.71 -6.18 -21.27
C SER A 496 -42.34 -6.59 -19.85
N ALA A 497 -43.32 -6.74 -18.96
CA ALA A 497 -43.11 -7.20 -17.59
C ALA A 497 -42.43 -8.58 -17.55
N GLU A 498 -42.83 -9.49 -18.46
CA GLU A 498 -42.23 -10.81 -18.59
C GLU A 498 -40.75 -10.77 -19.03
N GLN A 499 -40.46 -9.90 -20.00
CA GLN A 499 -39.06 -9.69 -20.43
C GLN A 499 -38.19 -9.10 -19.33
N LYS A 500 -38.71 -8.15 -18.54
CA LYS A 500 -38.04 -7.60 -17.36
C LYS A 500 -37.73 -8.68 -16.33
N GLU A 501 -38.73 -9.53 -16.05
CA GLU A 501 -38.56 -10.63 -15.09
C GLU A 501 -37.53 -11.65 -15.59
N ARG A 502 -37.55 -12.05 -16.83
CA ARG A 502 -36.54 -12.95 -17.42
C ARG A 502 -35.14 -12.33 -17.41
N SER A 503 -35.04 -11.03 -17.67
CA SER A 503 -33.78 -10.31 -17.58
C SER A 503 -33.21 -10.35 -16.15
N TYR A 504 -34.07 -10.14 -15.16
CA TYR A 504 -33.64 -10.27 -13.75
C TYR A 504 -33.24 -11.71 -13.41
N GLN A 505 -33.98 -12.71 -13.84
CA GLN A 505 -33.64 -14.13 -13.62
C GLN A 505 -32.26 -14.47 -14.19
N VAL A 506 -31.92 -13.99 -15.38
CA VAL A 506 -30.58 -14.17 -15.96
C VAL A 506 -29.51 -13.52 -15.09
N MET A 507 -29.75 -12.28 -14.65
CA MET A 507 -28.81 -11.55 -13.78
C MET A 507 -28.62 -12.28 -12.45
N ALA A 508 -29.70 -12.70 -11.81
CA ALA A 508 -29.65 -13.43 -10.55
C ALA A 508 -28.92 -14.78 -10.68
N VAL A 509 -29.10 -15.47 -11.80
CA VAL A 509 -28.38 -16.72 -12.10
C VAL A 509 -26.89 -16.45 -12.30
N TRP A 510 -26.51 -15.44 -13.04
CA TRP A 510 -25.10 -15.08 -13.21
C TRP A 510 -24.44 -14.81 -11.86
N ASP A 511 -25.03 -13.94 -11.04
CA ASP A 511 -24.48 -13.54 -9.76
C ASP A 511 -24.37 -14.71 -8.79
N ASP A 512 -25.40 -15.51 -8.70
CA ASP A 512 -25.42 -16.63 -7.77
C ASP A 512 -24.47 -17.74 -8.17
N PHE A 513 -24.41 -18.04 -9.46
CA PHE A 513 -23.47 -19.03 -10.01
C PHE A 513 -22.02 -18.59 -9.88
N MET A 514 -21.73 -17.31 -10.18
CA MET A 514 -20.37 -16.77 -10.01
C MET A 514 -19.94 -16.76 -8.54
N ALA A 515 -20.84 -16.39 -7.65
CA ALA A 515 -20.56 -16.43 -6.20
C ALA A 515 -20.31 -17.86 -5.70
N ALA A 516 -21.09 -18.84 -6.16
CA ALA A 516 -20.88 -20.26 -5.83
C ALA A 516 -19.56 -20.77 -6.40
N SER A 517 -19.23 -20.44 -7.65
CA SER A 517 -17.97 -20.79 -8.29
C SER A 517 -16.77 -20.19 -7.55
N ALA A 518 -16.88 -18.94 -7.12
CA ALA A 518 -15.86 -18.23 -6.35
C ALA A 518 -15.62 -18.87 -4.98
N ALA A 519 -16.69 -19.13 -4.21
CA ALA A 519 -16.59 -19.76 -2.89
C ALA A 519 -15.98 -21.17 -2.97
N ASN A 520 -16.42 -21.98 -3.93
CA ASN A 520 -15.88 -23.31 -4.15
C ASN A 520 -14.39 -23.26 -4.53
N PHE A 521 -14.01 -22.37 -5.45
CA PHE A 521 -12.62 -22.24 -5.86
C PHE A 521 -11.70 -21.79 -4.72
N GLN A 522 -12.13 -20.83 -3.91
CA GLN A 522 -11.39 -20.37 -2.72
C GLN A 522 -11.14 -21.54 -1.76
N LYS A 523 -12.19 -22.33 -1.49
CA LYS A 523 -12.11 -23.51 -0.60
C LYS A 523 -11.23 -24.61 -1.18
N GLU A 524 -11.43 -25.01 -2.43
CA GLU A 524 -10.68 -26.08 -3.11
C GLU A 524 -9.19 -25.79 -3.19
N ARG A 525 -8.82 -24.54 -3.41
CA ARG A 525 -7.43 -24.08 -3.52
C ARG A 525 -6.83 -23.62 -2.18
N ASN A 526 -7.58 -23.69 -1.10
CA ASN A 526 -7.17 -23.22 0.24
C ASN A 526 -6.59 -21.78 0.21
N LEU A 527 -7.28 -20.88 -0.48
CA LEU A 527 -6.85 -19.49 -0.63
C LEU A 527 -7.29 -18.66 0.55
N ARG A 528 -6.38 -17.86 1.08
CA ARG A 528 -6.72 -16.86 2.10
C ARG A 528 -7.67 -15.81 1.54
N ARG A 529 -7.47 -15.41 0.28
CA ARG A 529 -8.23 -14.34 -0.37
C ARG A 529 -8.57 -14.68 -1.82
N LEU A 530 -9.71 -14.17 -2.27
CA LEU A 530 -10.08 -14.22 -3.68
C LEU A 530 -10.44 -12.82 -4.17
N VAL A 531 -9.84 -12.40 -5.28
CA VAL A 531 -10.19 -11.18 -6.02
C VAL A 531 -11.13 -11.56 -7.14
N ILE A 532 -12.32 -11.00 -7.17
CA ILE A 532 -13.33 -11.26 -8.21
C ILE A 532 -13.40 -10.06 -9.15
N LEU A 533 -13.17 -10.29 -10.43
CA LEU A 533 -13.29 -9.30 -11.51
C LEU A 533 -14.58 -9.56 -12.28
N ALA A 534 -15.49 -8.58 -12.26
CA ALA A 534 -16.76 -8.65 -12.95
C ALA A 534 -17.26 -7.25 -13.38
N GLY A 535 -18.20 -7.20 -14.28
CA GLY A 535 -18.86 -5.95 -14.65
C GLY A 535 -19.50 -5.26 -13.45
N SER A 536 -19.45 -3.92 -13.41
CA SER A 536 -19.97 -3.11 -12.30
C SER A 536 -21.38 -3.47 -11.88
N GLY A 537 -22.24 -3.90 -12.83
CA GLY A 537 -23.62 -4.30 -12.54
C GLY A 537 -23.75 -5.48 -11.57
N HIS A 538 -22.75 -6.34 -11.49
CA HIS A 538 -22.69 -7.50 -10.60
C HIS A 538 -22.16 -7.15 -9.20
N ILE A 539 -21.51 -5.99 -9.03
CA ILE A 539 -20.80 -5.60 -7.82
C ILE A 539 -21.49 -4.45 -7.07
N GLU A 540 -22.06 -3.50 -7.81
CA GLU A 540 -22.67 -2.28 -7.26
C GLU A 540 -23.74 -2.58 -6.23
N ARG A 541 -23.78 -1.76 -5.16
CA ARG A 541 -24.66 -1.89 -3.97
C ARG A 541 -24.51 -3.22 -3.20
N GLY A 542 -23.56 -4.06 -3.60
CA GLY A 542 -23.31 -5.33 -2.94
C GLY A 542 -24.36 -6.42 -3.16
N PHE A 543 -25.45 -6.16 -3.90
CA PHE A 543 -26.61 -7.06 -4.01
C PHE A 543 -26.35 -8.34 -4.81
N GLY A 544 -25.44 -8.27 -5.78
CA GLY A 544 -25.11 -9.37 -6.68
C GLY A 544 -24.10 -10.36 -6.10
N ILE A 545 -22.95 -10.49 -6.74
CA ILE A 545 -21.86 -11.39 -6.35
C ILE A 545 -21.40 -11.16 -4.89
N PRO A 546 -21.22 -9.91 -4.40
CA PRO A 546 -20.63 -9.71 -3.08
C PRO A 546 -21.43 -10.35 -1.95
N LEU A 547 -22.74 -10.04 -1.85
CA LEU A 547 -23.61 -10.57 -0.79
C LEU A 547 -23.69 -12.10 -0.87
N ARG A 548 -23.87 -12.65 -2.08
CA ARG A 548 -24.00 -14.09 -2.29
C ARG A 548 -22.71 -14.86 -1.97
N THR A 549 -21.56 -14.22 -2.20
CA THR A 549 -20.26 -14.81 -1.83
C THR A 549 -20.05 -14.73 -0.31
N ALA A 550 -20.40 -13.60 0.33
CA ALA A 550 -20.33 -13.45 1.79
C ALA A 550 -21.14 -14.54 2.51
N GLU A 551 -22.37 -14.79 2.07
CA GLU A 551 -23.24 -15.83 2.65
C GLU A 551 -22.68 -17.25 2.51
N ARG A 552 -21.96 -17.54 1.41
CA ARG A 552 -21.39 -18.87 1.16
C ARG A 552 -20.08 -19.11 1.89
N THR A 553 -19.30 -18.04 2.08
CA THR A 553 -17.96 -18.15 2.68
C THR A 553 -17.95 -17.81 4.17
N GLY A 554 -18.92 -17.01 4.64
CA GLY A 554 -18.91 -16.39 5.97
C GLY A 554 -17.79 -15.34 6.12
N GLY A 555 -17.06 -15.01 5.02
CA GLY A 555 -15.92 -14.12 5.02
C GLY A 555 -16.29 -12.66 4.82
N GLN A 556 -15.36 -11.77 5.17
CA GLN A 556 -15.50 -10.34 4.92
C GLN A 556 -15.34 -10.05 3.42
N VAL A 557 -16.32 -9.38 2.83
CA VAL A 557 -16.31 -8.95 1.43
C VAL A 557 -16.16 -7.44 1.37
N LEU A 558 -15.28 -6.95 0.49
CA LEU A 558 -15.15 -5.54 0.14
C LEU A 558 -15.33 -5.35 -1.37
N THR A 559 -15.95 -4.23 -1.72
CA THR A 559 -16.29 -3.87 -3.11
C THR A 559 -15.49 -2.65 -3.56
N VAL A 560 -15.00 -2.71 -4.81
CA VAL A 560 -14.29 -1.63 -5.49
C VAL A 560 -14.95 -1.38 -6.83
N GLY A 561 -15.51 -0.20 -7.06
CA GLY A 561 -16.00 0.23 -8.37
C GLY A 561 -14.96 1.06 -9.11
N ILE A 562 -14.69 0.77 -10.38
CA ILE A 562 -13.77 1.53 -11.22
C ILE A 562 -14.54 2.20 -12.33
N TYR A 563 -14.48 3.53 -12.40
CA TYR A 563 -15.27 4.34 -13.33
C TYR A 563 -14.37 5.27 -14.14
N PRO A 564 -14.34 5.16 -15.47
CA PRO A 564 -13.68 6.15 -16.32
C PRO A 564 -14.35 7.50 -16.19
N GLY A 565 -13.58 8.55 -15.94
CA GLY A 565 -14.06 9.92 -15.80
C GLY A 565 -13.35 10.88 -16.75
N LYS A 566 -14.05 11.96 -17.15
CA LYS A 566 -13.47 13.11 -17.83
C LYS A 566 -13.63 14.30 -16.90
N GLY A 567 -12.53 14.66 -16.22
CA GLY A 567 -12.45 15.87 -15.40
C GLY A 567 -13.25 15.86 -14.08
N PRO A 568 -13.18 16.94 -13.29
CA PRO A 568 -13.71 17.03 -11.92
C PRO A 568 -15.26 17.03 -11.81
N GLU A 569 -15.99 17.03 -12.91
CA GLU A 569 -17.46 17.14 -12.89
C GLU A 569 -18.21 15.82 -12.64
N ARG A 570 -17.57 14.65 -12.76
CA ARG A 570 -18.19 13.37 -12.39
C ARG A 570 -17.97 13.13 -10.90
N LYS A 571 -18.93 13.54 -10.09
CA LYS A 571 -19.03 13.07 -8.69
C LYS A 571 -19.25 11.56 -8.76
N ALA A 572 -18.33 10.79 -8.19
CA ALA A 572 -18.54 9.38 -7.97
C ALA A 572 -19.77 9.21 -7.06
N ASP A 573 -20.68 8.29 -7.40
CA ASP A 573 -21.73 7.89 -6.46
C ASP A 573 -21.08 7.01 -5.39
N GLU A 574 -20.68 7.65 -4.29
CA GLU A 574 -19.98 7.02 -3.16
C GLU A 574 -20.82 5.94 -2.46
N THR A 575 -22.10 5.79 -2.86
CA THR A 575 -23.02 4.79 -2.27
C THR A 575 -23.03 3.46 -3.01
N LEU A 576 -22.38 3.36 -4.17
CA LEU A 576 -22.44 2.15 -5.02
C LEU A 576 -21.49 1.04 -4.55
N THR A 577 -20.33 1.38 -4.02
CA THR A 577 -19.30 0.43 -3.58
C THR A 577 -18.57 0.96 -2.32
N ASP A 578 -17.90 0.06 -1.57
CA ASP A 578 -17.10 0.48 -0.40
C ASP A 578 -15.98 1.45 -0.80
N PHE A 579 -15.39 1.22 -1.98
CA PHE A 579 -14.40 2.11 -2.57
C PHE A 579 -14.76 2.40 -4.03
N THR A 580 -14.74 3.66 -4.38
CA THR A 580 -14.96 4.13 -5.75
C THR A 580 -13.67 4.74 -6.30
N ILE A 581 -13.16 4.19 -7.40
CA ILE A 581 -11.98 4.71 -8.11
C ILE A 581 -12.48 5.41 -9.37
N VAL A 582 -12.32 6.71 -9.41
CA VAL A 582 -12.49 7.49 -10.63
C VAL A 582 -11.14 7.57 -11.34
N VAL A 583 -11.13 7.21 -12.62
CA VAL A 583 -9.91 7.10 -13.43
C VAL A 583 -9.96 8.17 -14.52
N GLU A 584 -8.94 9.07 -14.53
CA GLU A 584 -8.80 10.14 -15.51
C GLU A 584 -7.65 9.89 -16.49
#